data_b71e7d039d2f23302c8688be5d6216a0
#
_entry.id   b71e7d039d2f23302c8688be5d6216a0
#
_cell.length_a   1.000
_cell.length_b   1.000
_cell.length_c   1.000
_cell.angle_alpha   90.00
_cell.angle_beta   90.00
_cell.angle_gamma   90.00
#
_symmetry.space_group_name_H-M   'P 1'
#
loop_
_entity.id
_entity.type
_entity.pdbx_description
1 polymer ?
#
loop_
_entity_poly.entity_id
_entity_poly.type
_entity_poly.pdbx_seq_one_letter_code
_entity_poly.pdbx_strand_id
1 'polypeptide(L)'
;MSHQDVLDFWFLPRADAGYGKARPEWFRKDAAFDNAIRERFVALITQAVAGGLREWDIDHGAGGTLARILVLDQFTRNAYRDTPGAFAGDALALAAARQLVESGADRTLEPQQRAFVYMPFEHAEDARMQQCAVDLFTGLASEHEGFGEMLDYAHRHRGVIARFGRFPHRNPILGRASTPDELQYLGQPGAGF
;
A
#
# COMPACT_ATOMS: atom_id res chain seq x y z
N MET A 1 20.66 3.97 -5.15
CA MET A 1 19.61 4.46 -4.25
C MET A 1 19.35 3.37 -3.23
N SER A 2 19.36 3.68 -1.96
CA SER A 2 19.24 2.72 -0.85
C SER A 2 17.80 2.57 -0.37
N HIS A 3 17.54 1.54 0.45
CA HIS A 3 16.28 1.40 1.16
C HIS A 3 15.99 2.61 2.06
N GLN A 4 17.04 3.20 2.66
CA GLN A 4 16.89 4.37 3.54
C GLN A 4 16.42 5.61 2.76
N ASP A 5 16.86 5.80 1.51
CA ASP A 5 16.38 6.91 0.66
C ASP A 5 14.87 6.81 0.40
N VAL A 6 14.32 5.59 0.31
CA VAL A 6 12.88 5.34 0.18
C VAL A 6 12.15 5.67 1.48
N LEU A 7 12.67 5.19 2.62
CA LEU A 7 12.07 5.45 3.93
C LEU A 7 12.09 6.94 4.27
N ASP A 8 13.22 7.62 4.04
CA ASP A 8 13.36 9.05 4.30
C ASP A 8 12.49 9.91 3.38
N PHE A 9 12.27 9.48 2.15
CA PHE A 9 11.34 10.17 1.26
C PHE A 9 9.88 10.01 1.72
N TRP A 10 9.50 8.80 2.16
CA TRP A 10 8.11 8.50 2.52
C TRP A 10 7.75 8.97 3.93
N PHE A 11 8.58 8.67 4.93
CA PHE A 11 8.33 8.94 6.35
C PHE A 11 9.04 10.18 6.89
N LEU A 12 9.87 10.84 6.09
CA LEU A 12 10.86 11.84 6.48
C LEU A 12 12.04 11.23 7.27
N PRO A 13 13.21 11.88 7.28
CA PRO A 13 14.33 11.47 8.11
C PRO A 13 13.98 11.51 9.60
N ARG A 14 14.57 10.63 10.42
CA ARG A 14 14.30 10.58 11.87
C ARG A 14 14.55 11.91 12.60
N ALA A 15 15.43 12.75 12.08
CA ALA A 15 15.70 14.07 12.65
C ALA A 15 14.65 15.13 12.28
N ASP A 16 13.73 14.84 11.34
CA ASP A 16 12.67 15.76 10.93
C ASP A 16 11.56 15.80 11.98
N ALA A 17 11.03 16.99 12.27
CA ALA A 17 9.94 17.19 13.22
C ALA A 17 8.60 16.52 12.79
N GLY A 18 8.47 16.18 11.52
CA GLY A 18 7.34 15.45 10.95
C GLY A 18 7.48 13.92 10.99
N TYR A 19 8.64 13.38 11.36
CA TYR A 19 8.85 11.94 11.43
C TYR A 19 7.82 11.27 12.35
N GLY A 20 7.31 10.12 11.93
CA GLY A 20 6.31 9.36 12.69
C GLY A 20 4.88 9.93 12.68
N LYS A 21 4.65 11.05 11.97
CA LYS A 21 3.32 11.64 11.81
C LYS A 21 2.72 11.27 10.45
N ALA A 22 1.39 11.21 10.40
CA ALA A 22 0.68 11.05 9.13
C ALA A 22 0.93 12.26 8.22
N ARG A 23 1.11 11.99 6.93
CA ARG A 23 1.37 13.01 5.91
C ARG A 23 0.19 13.07 4.93
N PRO A 24 -0.33 14.27 4.62
CA PRO A 24 -1.44 14.42 3.68
C PRO A 24 -1.16 13.85 2.29
N GLU A 25 0.11 13.88 1.84
CA GLU A 25 0.55 13.40 0.53
C GLU A 25 0.33 11.90 0.32
N TRP A 26 0.21 11.14 1.40
CA TRP A 26 -0.03 9.69 1.29
C TRP A 26 -1.43 9.35 0.78
N PHE A 27 -2.42 10.20 1.10
CA PHE A 27 -3.85 9.91 0.89
C PHE A 27 -4.54 10.91 -0.06
N ARG A 28 -3.81 11.91 -0.54
CA ARG A 28 -4.33 12.88 -1.50
C ARG A 28 -3.64 12.73 -2.84
N LYS A 29 -4.41 12.94 -3.90
CA LYS A 29 -3.83 13.05 -5.24
C LYS A 29 -3.03 14.36 -5.30
N ASP A 30 -1.71 14.23 -5.43
CA ASP A 30 -0.78 15.34 -5.54
C ASP A 30 0.16 15.11 -6.72
N ALA A 31 0.00 15.90 -7.78
CA ALA A 31 0.77 15.75 -9.02
C ALA A 31 2.27 16.06 -8.81
N ALA A 32 2.62 16.96 -7.89
CA ALA A 32 4.01 17.29 -7.60
C ALA A 32 4.69 16.12 -6.87
N PHE A 33 4.00 15.51 -5.92
CA PHE A 33 4.48 14.32 -5.20
C PHE A 33 4.60 13.11 -6.14
N ASP A 34 3.58 12.87 -6.99
CA ASP A 34 3.60 11.81 -8.00
C ASP A 34 4.78 11.99 -8.99
N ASN A 35 5.06 13.22 -9.42
CA ASN A 35 6.20 13.52 -10.29
C ASN A 35 7.54 13.32 -9.58
N ALA A 36 7.66 13.77 -8.34
CA ALA A 36 8.88 13.55 -7.54
C ALA A 36 9.21 12.06 -7.38
N ILE A 37 8.19 11.21 -7.17
CA ILE A 37 8.36 9.75 -7.13
C ILE A 37 8.83 9.23 -8.49
N ARG A 38 8.18 9.65 -9.58
CA ARG A 38 8.53 9.21 -10.93
C ARG A 38 9.95 9.58 -11.31
N GLU A 39 10.35 10.82 -11.08
CA GLU A 39 11.68 11.32 -11.43
C GLU A 39 12.79 10.63 -10.61
N ARG A 40 12.54 10.43 -9.33
CA ARG A 40 13.56 9.90 -8.42
C ARG A 40 13.64 8.38 -8.42
N PHE A 41 12.51 7.68 -8.53
CA PHE A 41 12.43 6.26 -8.19
C PHE A 41 12.01 5.34 -9.34
N VAL A 42 11.79 5.84 -10.58
CA VAL A 42 11.33 5.01 -11.70
C VAL A 42 12.22 3.79 -11.97
N ALA A 43 13.55 3.96 -11.91
CA ALA A 43 14.47 2.84 -12.10
C ALA A 43 14.34 1.80 -10.99
N LEU A 44 14.14 2.25 -9.75
CA LEU A 44 13.94 1.39 -8.58
C LEU A 44 12.61 0.63 -8.66
N ILE A 45 11.53 1.32 -9.08
CA ILE A 45 10.23 0.69 -9.33
C ILE A 45 10.36 -0.41 -10.39
N THR A 46 11.03 -0.12 -11.49
CA THR A 46 11.25 -1.09 -12.57
C THR A 46 11.99 -2.34 -12.07
N GLN A 47 13.04 -2.14 -11.27
CA GLN A 47 13.80 -3.23 -10.65
C GLN A 47 12.94 -4.05 -9.70
N ALA A 48 12.18 -3.38 -8.82
CA ALA A 48 11.32 -4.05 -7.84
C ALA A 48 10.22 -4.89 -8.48
N VAL A 49 9.52 -4.33 -9.48
CA VAL A 49 8.44 -5.02 -10.21
C VAL A 49 8.98 -6.21 -11.01
N ALA A 50 10.24 -6.15 -11.47
CA ALA A 50 10.94 -7.29 -12.07
C ALA A 50 11.40 -8.37 -11.06
N GLY A 51 11.07 -8.21 -9.76
CA GLY A 51 11.40 -9.16 -8.70
C GLY A 51 12.74 -8.91 -7.99
N GLY A 52 13.38 -7.78 -8.25
CA GLY A 52 14.60 -7.32 -7.55
C GLY A 52 14.34 -6.74 -6.17
N LEU A 53 15.41 -6.18 -5.59
CA LEU A 53 15.46 -5.56 -4.24
C LEU A 53 15.22 -6.54 -3.08
N ARG A 54 15.27 -7.85 -3.32
CA ARG A 54 15.12 -8.87 -2.27
C ARG A 54 16.29 -8.87 -1.28
N GLU A 55 17.44 -8.41 -1.69
CA GLU A 55 18.59 -8.18 -0.84
C GLU A 55 18.27 -7.23 0.32
N TRP A 56 17.34 -6.29 0.14
CA TRP A 56 16.92 -5.40 1.21
C TRP A 56 16.23 -6.12 2.37
N ASP A 57 15.47 -7.19 2.08
CA ASP A 57 14.81 -8.00 3.10
C ASP A 57 15.83 -8.73 3.98
N ILE A 58 16.94 -9.16 3.37
CA ILE A 58 17.99 -9.94 4.02
C ILE A 58 18.95 -9.03 4.79
N ASP A 59 19.43 -7.97 4.15
CA ASP A 59 20.51 -7.14 4.65
C ASP A 59 20.02 -6.08 5.66
N HIS A 60 18.74 -5.68 5.57
CA HIS A 60 18.18 -4.55 6.33
C HIS A 60 16.91 -4.92 7.11
N GLY A 61 16.55 -6.19 7.17
CA GLY A 61 15.44 -6.71 7.99
C GLY A 61 14.10 -6.02 7.69
N ALA A 62 13.32 -5.74 8.74
CA ALA A 62 11.99 -5.16 8.62
C ALA A 62 11.95 -3.81 7.89
N GLY A 63 12.96 -2.95 8.11
CA GLY A 63 13.06 -1.66 7.42
C GLY A 63 13.31 -1.81 5.92
N GLY A 64 14.18 -2.74 5.53
CA GLY A 64 14.43 -3.04 4.11
C GLY A 64 13.22 -3.62 3.41
N THR A 65 12.53 -4.57 4.06
CA THR A 65 11.28 -5.15 3.54
C THR A 65 10.19 -4.07 3.40
N LEU A 66 10.03 -3.19 4.39
CA LEU A 66 9.09 -2.07 4.31
C LEU A 66 9.41 -1.15 3.12
N ALA A 67 10.69 -0.78 2.93
CA ALA A 67 11.08 0.05 1.80
C ALA A 67 10.72 -0.61 0.45
N ARG A 68 10.94 -1.93 0.32
CA ARG A 68 10.55 -2.68 -0.87
C ARG A 68 9.03 -2.73 -1.05
N ILE A 69 8.26 -2.90 0.02
CA ILE A 69 6.79 -2.84 -0.01
C ILE A 69 6.33 -1.46 -0.50
N LEU A 70 6.89 -0.36 0.01
CA LEU A 70 6.55 0.99 -0.42
C LEU A 70 6.80 1.20 -1.92
N VAL A 71 7.93 0.71 -2.43
CA VAL A 71 8.24 0.80 -3.87
C VAL A 71 7.23 0.03 -4.70
N LEU A 72 6.85 -1.18 -4.28
CA LEU A 72 5.96 -2.08 -5.01
C LEU A 72 4.49 -1.68 -4.93
N ASP A 73 4.04 -1.13 -3.80
CA ASP A 73 2.62 -0.85 -3.54
C ASP A 73 2.30 0.64 -3.69
N GLN A 74 3.07 1.53 -3.05
CA GLN A 74 2.76 2.95 -3.02
C GLN A 74 3.36 3.70 -4.21
N PHE A 75 4.66 3.52 -4.49
CA PHE A 75 5.32 4.25 -5.56
C PHE A 75 4.79 3.87 -6.94
N THR A 76 4.40 2.61 -7.15
CA THR A 76 3.71 2.20 -8.40
C THR A 76 2.40 2.96 -8.57
N ARG A 77 1.59 3.08 -7.51
CA ARG A 77 0.31 3.81 -7.54
C ARG A 77 0.49 5.29 -7.85
N ASN A 78 1.50 5.94 -7.28
CA ASN A 78 1.80 7.34 -7.55
C ASN A 78 2.41 7.53 -8.96
N ALA A 79 3.44 6.76 -9.31
CA ALA A 79 4.17 6.94 -10.57
C ALA A 79 3.35 6.58 -11.81
N TYR A 80 2.46 5.59 -11.70
CA TYR A 80 1.69 5.04 -12.83
C TYR A 80 0.19 5.17 -12.64
N ARG A 81 -0.25 6.20 -11.92
CA ARG A 81 -1.67 6.48 -11.65
C ARG A 81 -2.50 6.38 -12.93
N ASP A 82 -3.69 5.81 -12.81
CA ASP A 82 -4.64 5.60 -13.89
C ASP A 82 -4.13 4.70 -15.05
N THR A 83 -3.09 3.91 -14.80
CA THR A 83 -2.58 2.88 -15.73
C THR A 83 -2.46 1.51 -15.06
N PRO A 84 -2.40 0.40 -15.81
CA PRO A 84 -2.18 -0.94 -15.24
C PRO A 84 -0.88 -1.05 -14.43
N GLY A 85 0.12 -0.22 -14.74
CA GLY A 85 1.39 -0.15 -14.01
C GLY A 85 1.23 0.19 -12.52
N ALA A 86 0.14 0.88 -12.14
CA ALA A 86 -0.18 1.22 -10.76
C ALA A 86 -0.34 -0.04 -9.86
N PHE A 87 -0.71 -1.17 -10.44
CA PHE A 87 -0.97 -2.43 -9.73
C PHE A 87 0.08 -3.52 -10.02
N ALA A 88 1.11 -3.21 -10.80
CA ALA A 88 2.09 -4.19 -11.25
C ALA A 88 2.91 -4.83 -10.11
N GLY A 89 3.03 -4.13 -8.97
CA GLY A 89 3.77 -4.60 -7.80
C GLY A 89 2.92 -5.31 -6.75
N ASP A 90 1.58 -5.31 -6.85
CA ASP A 90 0.67 -5.76 -5.79
C ASP A 90 0.97 -7.18 -5.27
N ALA A 91 1.16 -8.15 -6.15
CA ALA A 91 1.44 -9.52 -5.75
C ALA A 91 2.77 -9.68 -5.00
N LEU A 92 3.81 -8.95 -5.42
CA LEU A 92 5.12 -8.97 -4.77
C LEU A 92 5.11 -8.22 -3.43
N ALA A 93 4.38 -7.10 -3.36
CA ALA A 93 4.18 -6.35 -2.12
C ALA A 93 3.44 -7.20 -1.08
N LEU A 94 2.34 -7.86 -1.48
CA LEU A 94 1.60 -8.75 -0.59
C LEU A 94 2.45 -9.92 -0.09
N ALA A 95 3.25 -10.55 -0.97
CA ALA A 95 4.13 -11.63 -0.57
C ALA A 95 5.16 -11.18 0.48
N ALA A 96 5.77 -10.00 0.30
CA ALA A 96 6.70 -9.42 1.25
C ALA A 96 6.03 -9.07 2.58
N ALA A 97 4.86 -8.44 2.52
CA ALA A 97 4.08 -8.06 3.70
C ALA A 97 3.67 -9.29 4.53
N ARG A 98 3.23 -10.36 3.86
CA ARG A 98 2.90 -11.63 4.53
C ARG A 98 4.08 -12.21 5.27
N GLN A 99 5.25 -12.32 4.61
CA GLN A 99 6.46 -12.85 5.26
C GLN A 99 6.84 -12.03 6.50
N LEU A 100 6.75 -10.69 6.39
CA LEU A 100 7.08 -9.80 7.50
C LEU A 100 6.12 -9.96 8.68
N VAL A 101 4.82 -10.07 8.42
CA VAL A 101 3.79 -10.29 9.46
C VAL A 101 3.88 -11.70 10.05
N GLU A 102 4.04 -12.74 9.21
CA GLU A 102 4.17 -14.14 9.67
C GLU A 102 5.39 -14.36 10.59
N SER A 103 6.47 -13.60 10.35
CA SER A 103 7.65 -13.62 11.21
C SER A 103 7.51 -12.78 12.49
N GLY A 104 6.48 -11.93 12.59
CA GLY A 104 6.30 -10.96 13.68
C GLY A 104 7.27 -9.79 13.65
N ALA A 105 8.12 -9.66 12.62
CA ALA A 105 9.11 -8.61 12.52
C ALA A 105 8.49 -7.22 12.20
N ASP A 106 7.25 -7.18 11.69
CA ASP A 106 6.48 -5.95 11.54
C ASP A 106 6.33 -5.18 12.86
N ARG A 107 6.28 -5.87 13.98
CA ARG A 107 6.16 -5.27 15.33
C ARG A 107 7.41 -4.50 15.78
N THR A 108 8.52 -4.63 15.09
CA THR A 108 9.74 -3.83 15.34
C THR A 108 9.69 -2.46 14.66
N LEU A 109 8.71 -2.23 13.79
CA LEU A 109 8.50 -0.99 13.06
C LEU A 109 7.64 0.00 13.86
N GLU A 110 7.79 1.29 13.55
CA GLU A 110 6.92 2.33 14.11
C GLU A 110 5.46 2.13 13.64
N PRO A 111 4.45 2.58 14.42
CA PRO A 111 3.04 2.34 14.09
C PRO A 111 2.64 2.79 12.68
N GLN A 112 3.08 3.97 12.23
CA GLN A 112 2.84 4.44 10.87
C GLN A 112 3.49 3.54 9.81
N GLN A 113 4.65 3.02 10.08
CA GLN A 113 5.37 2.10 9.20
C GLN A 113 4.64 0.75 9.10
N ARG A 114 4.13 0.22 10.22
CA ARG A 114 3.30 -0.99 10.26
C ARG A 114 2.06 -0.85 9.40
N ALA A 115 1.39 0.31 9.40
CA ALA A 115 0.23 0.55 8.56
C ALA A 115 0.54 0.31 7.07
N PHE A 116 1.70 0.77 6.58
CA PHE A 116 2.10 0.54 5.19
C PHE A 116 2.51 -0.91 4.89
N VAL A 117 2.92 -1.69 5.88
CA VAL A 117 3.07 -3.16 5.75
C VAL A 117 1.71 -3.83 5.58
N TYR A 118 0.64 -3.29 6.18
CA TYR A 118 -0.69 -3.89 6.16
C TYR A 118 -1.53 -3.52 4.91
N MET A 119 -1.23 -2.40 4.25
CA MET A 119 -1.93 -1.97 3.04
C MET A 119 -1.93 -2.98 1.88
N PRO A 120 -0.87 -3.75 1.58
CA PRO A 120 -0.93 -4.79 0.56
C PRO A 120 -2.00 -5.86 0.79
N PHE A 121 -2.36 -6.17 2.04
CA PHE A 121 -3.47 -7.07 2.34
C PHE A 121 -4.81 -6.43 1.98
N GLU A 122 -4.97 -5.14 2.27
CA GLU A 122 -6.16 -4.35 1.96
C GLU A 122 -6.32 -4.16 0.44
N HIS A 123 -5.22 -4.06 -0.30
CA HIS A 123 -5.20 -3.91 -1.75
C HIS A 123 -5.47 -5.21 -2.53
N ALA A 124 -5.44 -6.36 -1.87
CA ALA A 124 -5.63 -7.65 -2.52
C ALA A 124 -7.11 -7.92 -2.89
N GLU A 125 -7.33 -8.39 -4.10
CA GLU A 125 -8.64 -8.91 -4.54
C GLU A 125 -8.85 -10.37 -4.04
N ASP A 126 -8.73 -10.57 -2.71
CA ASP A 126 -8.84 -11.87 -2.05
C ASP A 126 -9.51 -11.71 -0.67
N ALA A 127 -10.61 -12.43 -0.44
CA ALA A 127 -11.41 -12.31 0.78
C ALA A 127 -10.64 -12.67 2.07
N ARG A 128 -9.67 -13.59 1.99
CA ARG A 128 -8.85 -13.96 3.17
C ARG A 128 -7.85 -12.85 3.50
N MET A 129 -7.23 -12.25 2.48
CA MET A 129 -6.31 -11.14 2.69
C MET A 129 -7.05 -9.91 3.20
N GLN A 130 -8.27 -9.66 2.74
CA GLN A 130 -9.13 -8.61 3.28
C GLN A 130 -9.46 -8.82 4.76
N GLN A 131 -9.74 -10.05 5.18
CA GLN A 131 -9.95 -10.34 6.61
C GLN A 131 -8.65 -10.13 7.39
N CYS A 132 -7.50 -10.59 6.87
CA CYS A 132 -6.21 -10.33 7.51
C CYS A 132 -5.94 -8.81 7.66
N ALA A 133 -6.26 -7.99 6.64
CA ALA A 133 -6.14 -6.53 6.74
C ALA A 133 -6.97 -5.97 7.90
N VAL A 134 -8.24 -6.36 8.01
CA VAL A 134 -9.10 -5.93 9.11
C VAL A 134 -8.53 -6.34 10.47
N ASP A 135 -8.05 -7.57 10.61
CA ASP A 135 -7.49 -8.07 11.87
C ASP A 135 -6.21 -7.28 12.26
N LEU A 136 -5.34 -7.02 11.29
CA LEU A 136 -4.09 -6.28 11.48
C LEU A 136 -4.35 -4.81 11.86
N PHE A 137 -5.26 -4.13 11.14
CA PHE A 137 -5.64 -2.74 11.47
C PHE A 137 -6.43 -2.65 12.77
N THR A 138 -7.23 -3.67 13.13
CA THR A 138 -7.89 -3.75 14.45
C THR A 138 -6.85 -3.80 15.56
N GLY A 139 -5.84 -4.66 15.43
CA GLY A 139 -4.73 -4.72 16.39
C GLY A 139 -4.00 -3.38 16.50
N LEU A 140 -3.64 -2.78 15.35
CA LEU A 140 -2.93 -1.50 15.33
C LEU A 140 -3.74 -0.37 15.97
N ALA A 141 -5.04 -0.27 15.67
CA ALA A 141 -5.93 0.74 16.25
C ALA A 141 -6.20 0.52 17.75
N SER A 142 -6.12 -0.73 18.24
CA SER A 142 -6.25 -1.03 19.67
C SER A 142 -4.98 -0.68 20.47
N GLU A 143 -3.81 -0.75 19.83
CA GLU A 143 -2.51 -0.46 20.45
C GLU A 143 -2.15 1.04 20.40
N HIS A 144 -2.64 1.76 19.38
CA HIS A 144 -2.24 3.14 19.08
C HIS A 144 -3.42 4.00 18.65
N GLU A 145 -3.51 5.21 19.21
CA GLU A 145 -4.49 6.21 18.78
C GLU A 145 -4.22 6.71 17.33
N GLY A 146 -5.27 7.13 16.63
CA GLY A 146 -5.18 7.74 15.30
C GLY A 146 -5.28 6.77 14.12
N PHE A 147 -5.44 5.46 14.36
CA PHE A 147 -5.56 4.45 13.29
C PHE A 147 -7.00 4.00 12.99
N GLY A 148 -8.00 4.61 13.65
CA GLY A 148 -9.41 4.27 13.43
C GLY A 148 -9.87 4.46 11.98
N GLU A 149 -9.44 5.55 11.33
CA GLU A 149 -9.77 5.78 9.91
C GLU A 149 -9.21 4.69 8.99
N MET A 150 -7.98 4.22 9.23
CA MET A 150 -7.38 3.13 8.43
C MET A 150 -8.14 1.82 8.64
N LEU A 151 -8.59 1.54 9.86
CA LEU A 151 -9.46 0.39 10.13
C LEU A 151 -10.80 0.51 9.40
N ASP A 152 -11.41 1.70 9.37
CA ASP A 152 -12.64 1.95 8.62
C ASP A 152 -12.44 1.73 7.11
N TYR A 153 -11.30 2.16 6.57
CA TYR A 153 -10.94 1.87 5.17
C TYR A 153 -10.78 0.37 4.92
N ALA A 154 -10.10 -0.37 5.80
CA ALA A 154 -9.99 -1.82 5.69
C ALA A 154 -11.37 -2.51 5.67
N HIS A 155 -12.30 -2.06 6.51
CA HIS A 155 -13.69 -2.56 6.47
C HIS A 155 -14.41 -2.25 5.16
N ARG A 156 -14.21 -1.06 4.59
CA ARG A 156 -14.80 -0.67 3.30
C ARG A 156 -14.24 -1.53 2.16
N HIS A 157 -12.92 -1.72 2.09
CA HIS A 157 -12.26 -2.59 1.10
C HIS A 157 -12.81 -4.02 1.18
N ARG A 158 -12.86 -4.58 2.40
CA ARG A 158 -13.45 -5.90 2.63
C ARG A 158 -14.90 -5.98 2.16
N GLY A 159 -15.71 -4.95 2.41
CA GLY A 159 -17.10 -4.88 1.96
C GLY A 159 -17.22 -4.94 0.44
N VAL A 160 -16.35 -4.26 -0.29
CA VAL A 160 -16.31 -4.29 -1.76
C VAL A 160 -15.89 -5.67 -2.27
N ILE A 161 -14.86 -6.27 -1.70
CA ILE A 161 -14.42 -7.62 -2.11
C ILE A 161 -15.46 -8.69 -1.75
N ALA A 162 -16.12 -8.59 -0.60
CA ALA A 162 -17.20 -9.49 -0.22
C ALA A 162 -18.38 -9.43 -1.21
N ARG A 163 -18.67 -8.24 -1.76
CA ARG A 163 -19.78 -8.04 -2.70
C ARG A 163 -19.44 -8.43 -4.13
N PHE A 164 -18.25 -8.06 -4.62
CA PHE A 164 -17.92 -8.14 -6.04
C PHE A 164 -16.77 -9.13 -6.35
N GLY A 165 -16.03 -9.60 -5.33
CA GLY A 165 -14.85 -10.45 -5.49
C GLY A 165 -13.64 -9.71 -6.07
N ARG A 166 -13.80 -8.43 -6.42
CA ARG A 166 -12.78 -7.57 -7.01
C ARG A 166 -13.09 -6.10 -6.75
N PHE A 167 -12.14 -5.22 -7.07
CA PHE A 167 -12.34 -3.77 -6.99
C PHE A 167 -12.89 -3.23 -8.33
N PRO A 168 -14.19 -2.85 -8.41
CA PRO A 168 -14.79 -2.37 -9.65
C PRO A 168 -14.10 -1.13 -10.24
N HIS A 169 -13.58 -0.22 -9.41
CA HIS A 169 -12.88 0.99 -9.87
C HIS A 169 -11.61 0.68 -10.67
N ARG A 170 -11.02 -0.51 -10.53
CA ARG A 170 -9.87 -0.96 -11.33
C ARG A 170 -10.27 -1.48 -12.71
N ASN A 171 -11.55 -1.78 -12.94
CA ASN A 171 -11.98 -2.42 -14.19
C ASN A 171 -11.60 -1.62 -15.44
N PRO A 172 -11.86 -0.30 -15.54
CA PRO A 172 -11.48 0.46 -16.74
C PRO A 172 -9.96 0.46 -16.96
N ILE A 173 -9.18 0.56 -15.88
CA ILE A 173 -7.71 0.61 -15.93
C ILE A 173 -7.15 -0.72 -16.40
N LEU A 174 -7.72 -1.84 -15.94
CA LEU A 174 -7.27 -3.20 -16.24
C LEU A 174 -7.95 -3.83 -17.46
N GLY A 175 -8.77 -3.07 -18.21
CA GLY A 175 -9.49 -3.56 -19.37
C GLY A 175 -10.54 -4.64 -19.05
N ARG A 176 -11.07 -4.64 -17.82
CA ARG A 176 -12.12 -5.58 -17.37
C ARG A 176 -13.51 -4.97 -17.61
N ALA A 177 -14.42 -5.76 -18.16
CA ALA A 177 -15.84 -5.35 -18.26
C ALA A 177 -16.47 -5.27 -16.87
N SER A 178 -17.22 -4.19 -16.59
CA SER A 178 -18.02 -4.05 -15.37
C SER A 178 -19.38 -4.67 -15.53
N THR A 179 -19.89 -5.32 -14.48
CA THR A 179 -21.27 -5.78 -14.41
C THR A 179 -22.24 -4.62 -14.16
N PRO A 180 -23.56 -4.78 -14.40
CA PRO A 180 -24.53 -3.75 -14.06
C PRO A 180 -24.48 -3.30 -12.58
N ASP A 181 -24.31 -4.25 -11.66
CA ASP A 181 -24.21 -3.98 -10.22
C ASP A 181 -22.94 -3.19 -9.87
N GLU A 182 -21.82 -3.48 -10.52
CA GLU A 182 -20.58 -2.73 -10.37
C GLU A 182 -20.72 -1.31 -10.91
N LEU A 183 -21.39 -1.12 -12.05
CA LEU A 183 -21.67 0.22 -12.61
C LEU A 183 -22.57 1.03 -11.67
N GLN A 184 -23.59 0.41 -11.09
CA GLN A 184 -24.46 1.05 -10.10
C GLN A 184 -23.67 1.46 -8.85
N TYR A 185 -22.75 0.60 -8.37
CA TYR A 185 -21.86 0.91 -7.26
C TYR A 185 -20.94 2.10 -7.60
N LEU A 186 -20.28 2.07 -8.77
CA LEU A 186 -19.36 3.13 -9.20
C LEU A 186 -20.04 4.49 -9.40
N GLY A 187 -21.35 4.53 -9.61
CA GLY A 187 -22.14 5.76 -9.68
C GLY A 187 -22.46 6.39 -8.32
N GLN A 188 -22.11 5.75 -7.21
CA GLN A 188 -22.38 6.27 -5.87
C GLN A 188 -21.24 7.19 -5.39
N PRO A 189 -21.54 8.26 -4.61
CA PRO A 189 -20.50 9.08 -3.98
C PRO A 189 -19.58 8.23 -3.10
N GLY A 190 -18.27 8.38 -3.25
CA GLY A 190 -17.27 7.63 -2.48
C GLY A 190 -17.05 6.18 -2.96
N ALA A 191 -17.58 5.81 -4.12
CA ALA A 191 -17.24 4.57 -4.77
C ALA A 191 -15.84 4.67 -5.41
N GLY A 192 -14.96 3.76 -5.00
CA GLY A 192 -13.55 3.82 -5.35
C GLY A 192 -12.74 4.60 -4.31
N PHE A 193 -11.68 4.02 -3.86
CA PHE A 193 -10.79 4.53 -2.78
C PHE A 193 -9.74 5.49 -3.31
#